data_e11f1eb6d83471765130d158398da8f9
#
_entry.id   e11f1eb6d83471765130d158398da8f9
#
_cell.length_a   1.000
_cell.length_b   1.000
_cell.length_c   1.000
_cell.angle_alpha   90.00
_cell.angle_beta   90.00
_cell.angle_gamma   90.00
#
_symmetry.space_group_name_H-M   'P 1'
#
loop_
_entity.id
_entity.type
_entity.pdbx_description
1 polymer ?
#
loop_
_entity_poly.entity_id
_entity_poly.type
_entity_poly.pdbx_seq_one_letter_code
_entity_poly.pdbx_strand_id
1 'polypeptide(L)'
;MRFYTNVQMVGDHFLVRGYENGRHFAAREKFYPTLFIPSKKKTKYKTLEGEYVESVQPGTVRECRSFIDRYKDVDNFNVYGNDRYIYQYISEKYPEDEIKFDTNKIKISTIDIEVASENGFPDVESAAEEVLLITVQDYATKQIRTWGRGSFNNKQENVIYKGFKTEYELLSSFIDWWMIEENTPEVVTGWNSEWYDIPYLVRRIDRILGEKLMKRLSPWGLVTLRENKDKYDNIRITYDIGGVTQLDYLNLYKKFTYTNQESYRLDYIASVELGQKKLDHSEFDTFKDFYTNGWQKFVEYNIIDGELVDRLEDKMKLIELAITMAYDAKANYADVASQVRMWDTIIYNYLKKKDIVIPPIVRSDKDSKYAGAYVKEPIPGKYDWVVSFDLNSLYPHLIMQYNISPETLLEERHPSATVDKILNQQITFELYKDNAVCANGAMYRKDVRGFLPELMEKIYKDRTVYKKKMLAAKQELVDIEEEMKSRGIL
;
A
#
# COMPACT_ATOMS: atom_id res chain seq x y z
N MET A 1 23.42 5.79 6.51
CA MET A 1 22.05 5.61 6.03
C MET A 1 21.44 4.43 6.77
N ARG A 2 20.28 4.64 7.41
CA ARG A 2 19.50 3.62 8.12
C ARG A 2 18.05 3.71 7.67
N PHE A 3 17.44 2.58 7.30
CA PHE A 3 16.02 2.50 6.92
C PHE A 3 15.46 1.13 7.27
N TYR A 4 14.15 1.10 7.56
CA TYR A 4 13.41 -0.15 7.83
C TYR A 4 12.80 -0.69 6.55
N THR A 5 12.60 -2.00 6.48
CA THR A 5 11.83 -2.65 5.41
C THR A 5 10.52 -3.24 5.92
N ASN A 6 10.44 -3.54 7.22
CA ASN A 6 9.23 -4.00 7.88
C ASN A 6 9.29 -3.71 9.38
N VAL A 7 8.18 -3.27 9.95
CA VAL A 7 7.99 -3.09 11.40
C VAL A 7 6.70 -3.75 11.82
N GLN A 8 6.79 -4.73 12.71
CA GLN A 8 5.63 -5.45 13.24
C GLN A 8 5.63 -5.43 14.76
N MET A 9 4.46 -5.23 15.35
CA MET A 9 4.29 -5.26 16.80
C MET A 9 3.75 -6.61 17.25
N VAL A 10 4.44 -7.24 18.21
CA VAL A 10 4.06 -8.52 18.81
C VAL A 10 4.08 -8.39 20.32
N GLY A 11 2.91 -8.29 20.92
CA GLY A 11 2.78 -7.95 22.33
C GLY A 11 3.39 -6.59 22.64
N ASP A 12 4.38 -6.55 23.51
CA ASP A 12 5.11 -5.35 23.92
C ASP A 12 6.43 -5.14 23.13
N HIS A 13 6.69 -5.95 22.12
CA HIS A 13 7.91 -5.89 21.33
C HIS A 13 7.62 -5.45 19.89
N PHE A 14 8.59 -4.74 19.32
CA PHE A 14 8.65 -4.36 17.92
C PHE A 14 9.71 -5.19 17.21
N LEU A 15 9.29 -5.93 16.20
CA LEU A 15 10.14 -6.69 15.32
C LEU A 15 10.43 -5.82 14.11
N VAL A 16 11.67 -5.60 13.81
CA VAL A 16 12.11 -4.67 12.76
C VAL A 16 13.11 -5.37 11.84
N ARG A 17 12.91 -5.26 10.56
CA ARG A 17 13.92 -5.56 9.52
C ARG A 17 14.27 -4.27 8.80
N GLY A 18 15.49 -4.21 8.29
CA GLY A 18 15.96 -3.04 7.56
C GLY A 18 17.45 -3.09 7.26
N TYR A 19 17.99 -1.94 6.89
CA TYR A 19 19.40 -1.78 6.56
C TYR A 19 20.03 -0.63 7.34
N GLU A 20 21.24 -0.84 7.83
CA GLU A 20 22.06 0.17 8.45
C GLU A 20 23.46 0.13 7.85
N ASN A 21 23.91 1.25 7.29
CA ASN A 21 25.21 1.37 6.62
C ASN A 21 25.45 0.27 5.56
N GLY A 22 24.39 -0.07 4.81
CA GLY A 22 24.42 -1.07 3.75
C GLY A 22 24.37 -2.54 4.22
N ARG A 23 24.28 -2.80 5.52
CA ARG A 23 24.13 -4.14 6.09
C ARG A 23 22.71 -4.39 6.54
N HIS A 24 22.18 -5.56 6.23
CA HIS A 24 20.88 -6.00 6.73
C HIS A 24 20.92 -6.13 8.26
N PHE A 25 19.82 -5.79 8.91
CA PHE A 25 19.61 -6.06 10.33
C PHE A 25 18.19 -6.58 10.58
N ALA A 26 18.07 -7.43 11.58
CA ALA A 26 16.81 -7.82 12.20
C ALA A 26 16.90 -7.57 13.70
N ALA A 27 15.91 -6.87 14.26
CA ALA A 27 15.94 -6.48 15.67
C ALA A 27 14.60 -6.78 16.34
N ARG A 28 14.67 -7.10 17.64
CA ARG A 28 13.51 -7.19 18.53
C ARG A 28 13.70 -6.18 19.65
N GLU A 29 12.92 -5.10 19.61
CA GLU A 29 13.06 -3.98 20.53
C GLU A 29 11.83 -3.81 21.42
N LYS A 30 12.04 -3.35 22.64
CA LYS A 30 10.98 -2.80 23.49
C LYS A 30 10.78 -1.34 23.13
N PHE A 31 9.55 -0.91 23.15
CA PHE A 31 9.19 0.49 22.94
C PHE A 31 8.16 0.90 23.99
N TYR A 32 8.34 2.08 24.51
CA TYR A 32 7.49 2.68 25.53
C TYR A 32 6.75 3.87 24.91
N PRO A 33 5.48 3.65 24.49
CA PRO A 33 4.75 4.71 23.79
C PRO A 33 4.52 5.95 24.66
N THR A 34 4.50 7.10 24.01
CA THR A 34 4.15 8.38 24.64
C THR A 34 2.67 8.67 24.39
N LEU A 35 1.94 8.92 25.46
CA LEU A 35 0.57 9.43 25.48
C LEU A 35 0.57 10.84 26.05
N PHE A 36 -0.57 11.51 25.98
CA PHE A 36 -0.71 12.86 26.49
C PHE A 36 -2.01 13.01 27.27
N ILE A 37 -1.98 13.81 28.32
CA ILE A 37 -3.12 14.12 29.20
C ILE A 37 -3.30 15.64 29.33
N PRO A 38 -4.52 16.13 29.66
CA PRO A 38 -4.75 17.54 29.88
C PRO A 38 -3.81 18.13 30.91
N SER A 39 -3.27 19.31 30.65
CA SER A 39 -2.38 20.02 31.56
C SER A 39 -2.93 21.38 31.91
N LYS A 40 -2.95 21.72 33.22
CA LYS A 40 -3.29 23.06 33.71
C LYS A 40 -2.13 24.05 33.53
N LYS A 41 -0.94 23.56 33.23
CA LYS A 41 0.25 24.38 33.04
C LYS A 41 0.51 24.55 31.54
N LYS A 42 1.10 25.70 31.19
CA LYS A 42 1.57 25.94 29.84
C LYS A 42 2.72 24.96 29.52
N THR A 43 2.53 24.12 28.51
CA THR A 43 3.52 23.18 27.98
C THR A 43 3.83 23.53 26.53
N LYS A 44 4.74 22.81 25.91
CA LYS A 44 5.00 22.95 24.46
C LYS A 44 3.92 22.26 23.62
N TYR A 45 3.25 21.24 24.17
CA TYR A 45 2.26 20.43 23.46
C TYR A 45 0.86 21.00 23.60
N LYS A 46 0.08 20.96 22.52
CA LYS A 46 -1.30 21.41 22.46
C LYS A 46 -2.17 20.43 21.71
N THR A 47 -3.47 20.43 22.02
CA THR A 47 -4.49 19.77 21.18
C THR A 47 -4.75 20.60 19.91
N LEU A 48 -5.57 20.08 19.01
CA LEU A 48 -6.03 20.83 17.82
C LEU A 48 -6.80 22.11 18.19
N GLU A 49 -7.52 22.08 19.32
CA GLU A 49 -8.28 23.21 19.86
C GLU A 49 -7.39 24.23 20.59
N GLY A 50 -6.10 23.91 20.77
CA GLY A 50 -5.12 24.78 21.40
C GLY A 50 -4.97 24.63 22.90
N GLU A 51 -5.62 23.62 23.50
CA GLU A 51 -5.50 23.28 24.92
C GLU A 51 -4.12 22.67 25.23
N TYR A 52 -3.57 22.97 26.40
CA TYR A 52 -2.29 22.44 26.81
C TYR A 52 -2.40 20.98 27.31
N VAL A 53 -1.49 20.15 26.84
CA VAL A 53 -1.35 18.77 27.27
C VAL A 53 0.09 18.46 27.67
N GLU A 54 0.28 17.50 28.57
CA GLU A 54 1.60 17.03 28.97
C GLU A 54 1.80 15.57 28.61
N SER A 55 3.04 15.22 28.27
CA SER A 55 3.39 13.85 27.90
C SER A 55 3.48 12.93 29.13
N VAL A 56 2.97 11.71 28.97
CA VAL A 56 3.08 10.63 29.95
C VAL A 56 3.55 9.35 29.25
N GLN A 57 4.35 8.56 29.94
CA GLN A 57 4.77 7.24 29.49
C GLN A 57 4.32 6.19 30.51
N PRO A 58 3.12 5.64 30.39
CA PRO A 58 2.59 4.67 31.36
C PRO A 58 3.42 3.38 31.42
N GLY A 59 4.21 3.09 30.39
CA GLY A 59 5.06 1.91 30.30
C GLY A 59 5.02 1.23 28.94
N THR A 60 4.87 -0.09 28.93
CA THR A 60 4.79 -0.92 27.72
C THR A 60 3.49 -0.64 26.93
N VAL A 61 3.37 -1.20 25.72
CA VAL A 61 2.15 -1.13 24.90
C VAL A 61 0.90 -1.59 25.69
N ARG A 62 1.04 -2.66 26.46
CA ARG A 62 -0.05 -3.19 27.29
C ARG A 62 -0.45 -2.20 28.38
N GLU A 63 0.52 -1.62 29.07
CA GLU A 63 0.28 -0.62 30.12
C GLU A 63 -0.33 0.66 29.56
N CYS A 64 0.10 1.10 28.37
CA CYS A 64 -0.51 2.22 27.66
C CYS A 64 -1.98 1.95 27.30
N ARG A 65 -2.31 0.76 26.79
CA ARG A 65 -3.70 0.37 26.52
C ARG A 65 -4.54 0.35 27.80
N SER A 66 -4.01 -0.27 28.86
CA SER A 66 -4.69 -0.28 30.17
C SER A 66 -4.87 1.12 30.74
N PHE A 67 -3.93 2.03 30.48
CA PHE A 67 -4.05 3.43 30.87
C PHE A 67 -5.17 4.13 30.11
N ILE A 68 -5.25 3.98 28.80
CA ILE A 68 -6.34 4.53 27.97
C ILE A 68 -7.69 3.97 28.46
N ASP A 69 -7.81 2.66 28.64
CA ASP A 69 -9.06 2.01 29.06
C ASP A 69 -9.52 2.48 30.45
N ARG A 70 -8.58 2.76 31.36
CA ARG A 70 -8.89 3.25 32.73
C ARG A 70 -9.52 4.63 32.70
N TYR A 71 -9.09 5.48 31.78
CA TYR A 71 -9.50 6.89 31.77
C TYR A 71 -10.53 7.23 30.68
N LYS A 72 -10.93 6.28 29.83
CA LYS A 72 -11.80 6.53 28.68
C LYS A 72 -13.20 7.07 29.09
N ASP A 73 -13.69 6.71 30.27
CA ASP A 73 -15.02 7.08 30.78
C ASP A 73 -14.93 8.17 31.87
N VAL A 74 -13.78 8.83 32.01
CA VAL A 74 -13.61 9.93 33.00
C VAL A 74 -13.93 11.25 32.31
N ASP A 75 -14.94 11.93 32.79
CA ASP A 75 -15.39 13.22 32.29
C ASP A 75 -14.27 14.25 32.30
N ASN A 76 -14.13 14.98 31.18
CA ASN A 76 -13.13 16.01 30.96
C ASN A 76 -11.66 15.54 31.10
N PHE A 77 -11.41 14.25 30.96
CA PHE A 77 -10.07 13.69 31.00
C PHE A 77 -9.81 12.79 29.76
N ASN A 78 -9.47 13.40 28.65
CA ASN A 78 -9.12 12.67 27.44
C ASN A 78 -7.65 12.25 27.48
N VAL A 79 -7.38 11.02 27.03
CA VAL A 79 -6.03 10.56 26.76
C VAL A 79 -5.77 10.72 25.26
N TYR A 80 -4.81 11.55 24.92
CA TYR A 80 -4.47 11.89 23.54
C TYR A 80 -3.23 11.10 23.08
N GLY A 81 -3.00 11.09 21.77
CA GLY A 81 -1.83 10.50 21.12
C GLY A 81 -2.18 9.38 20.16
N ASN A 82 -1.19 8.84 19.49
CA ASN A 82 -1.38 7.79 18.50
C ASN A 82 -1.41 6.40 19.16
N ASP A 83 -2.57 5.77 19.22
CA ASP A 83 -2.76 4.42 19.76
C ASP A 83 -2.29 3.31 18.80
N ARG A 84 -2.00 3.66 17.56
CA ARG A 84 -1.34 2.79 16.59
C ARG A 84 0.17 2.86 16.77
N TYR A 85 0.69 2.20 17.77
CA TYR A 85 2.05 2.33 18.26
C TYR A 85 3.15 1.99 17.24
N ILE A 86 2.85 1.24 16.19
CA ILE A 86 3.80 0.98 15.08
C ILE A 86 4.24 2.32 14.46
N TYR A 87 3.29 3.23 14.18
CA TYR A 87 3.61 4.51 13.54
C TYR A 87 4.28 5.48 14.50
N GLN A 88 3.94 5.41 15.78
CA GLN A 88 4.66 6.15 16.81
C GLN A 88 6.12 5.68 16.87
N TYR A 89 6.34 4.35 16.89
CA TYR A 89 7.67 3.75 16.85
C TYR A 89 8.46 4.22 15.62
N ILE A 90 7.91 4.07 14.42
CA ILE A 90 8.58 4.48 13.17
C ILE A 90 8.92 5.98 13.22
N SER A 91 7.96 6.83 13.60
CA SER A 91 8.15 8.27 13.68
C SER A 91 9.20 8.71 14.70
N GLU A 92 9.42 7.94 15.77
CA GLU A 92 10.42 8.25 16.79
C GLU A 92 11.81 7.69 16.46
N LYS A 93 11.87 6.51 15.83
CA LYS A 93 13.14 5.87 15.43
C LYS A 93 13.72 6.47 14.15
N TYR A 94 12.89 7.06 13.31
CA TYR A 94 13.25 7.70 12.05
C TYR A 94 12.73 9.16 12.07
N PRO A 95 13.34 10.04 12.89
CA PRO A 95 12.85 11.40 13.10
C PRO A 95 13.07 12.32 11.89
N GLU A 96 13.98 11.96 10.98
CA GLU A 96 14.32 12.74 9.80
C GLU A 96 13.07 13.06 8.97
N ASP A 97 13.05 14.18 8.29
CA ASP A 97 11.96 14.59 7.42
C ASP A 97 11.80 13.64 6.24
N GLU A 98 12.91 13.19 5.71
CA GLU A 98 13.02 12.25 4.60
C GLU A 98 13.85 11.04 5.02
N ILE A 99 13.27 9.85 4.96
CA ILE A 99 14.00 8.60 5.18
C ILE A 99 14.72 8.26 3.88
N LYS A 100 16.05 8.42 3.90
CA LYS A 100 16.90 8.01 2.78
C LYS A 100 17.01 6.50 2.73
N PHE A 101 16.73 5.91 1.58
CA PHE A 101 16.79 4.48 1.35
C PHE A 101 17.52 4.16 0.04
N ASP A 102 17.88 2.90 -0.16
CA ASP A 102 18.48 2.38 -1.38
C ASP A 102 17.65 1.18 -1.86
N THR A 103 16.89 1.39 -2.92
CA THR A 103 16.01 0.37 -3.49
C THR A 103 16.79 -0.89 -3.90
N ASN A 104 18.05 -0.74 -4.34
CA ASN A 104 18.88 -1.87 -4.75
C ASN A 104 19.28 -2.80 -3.58
N LYS A 105 19.11 -2.34 -2.34
CA LYS A 105 19.34 -3.16 -1.14
C LYS A 105 18.10 -3.94 -0.72
N ILE A 106 16.91 -3.43 -1.07
CA ILE A 106 15.65 -4.05 -0.70
C ILE A 106 15.47 -5.28 -1.58
N LYS A 107 15.43 -6.46 -0.96
CA LYS A 107 15.24 -7.70 -1.69
C LYS A 107 13.78 -7.86 -2.09
N ILE A 108 13.52 -7.71 -3.37
CA ILE A 108 12.21 -7.88 -3.99
C ILE A 108 12.24 -9.20 -4.76
N SER A 109 11.27 -10.07 -4.51
CA SER A 109 11.14 -11.35 -5.21
C SER A 109 9.75 -11.49 -5.82
N THR A 110 9.70 -11.80 -7.10
CA THR A 110 8.46 -12.22 -7.77
C THR A 110 8.28 -13.72 -7.54
N ILE A 111 7.08 -14.13 -7.14
CA ILE A 111 6.71 -15.53 -6.96
C ILE A 111 5.53 -15.87 -7.87
N ASP A 112 5.56 -17.07 -8.45
CA ASP A 112 4.49 -17.65 -9.21
C ASP A 112 4.47 -19.17 -8.99
N ILE A 113 3.29 -19.77 -8.86
CA ILE A 113 3.13 -21.21 -8.66
C ILE A 113 2.21 -21.81 -9.70
N GLU A 114 2.48 -23.08 -10.04
CA GLU A 114 1.58 -23.89 -10.84
C GLU A 114 1.10 -25.10 -10.06
N VAL A 115 -0.18 -25.33 -10.13
CA VAL A 115 -0.87 -26.35 -9.34
C VAL A 115 -1.57 -27.33 -10.26
N ALA A 116 -1.61 -28.61 -9.89
CA ALA A 116 -2.36 -29.61 -10.60
C ALA A 116 -3.85 -29.26 -10.68
N SER A 117 -4.49 -29.56 -11.80
CA SER A 117 -5.89 -29.23 -12.07
C SER A 117 -6.65 -30.50 -12.44
N GLU A 118 -6.84 -31.39 -11.46
CA GLU A 118 -7.51 -32.66 -11.68
C GLU A 118 -9.02 -32.50 -11.76
N ASN A 119 -9.59 -31.60 -10.96
CA ASN A 119 -11.04 -31.40 -10.80
C ASN A 119 -11.50 -29.96 -11.14
N GLY A 120 -10.81 -29.29 -12.05
CA GLY A 120 -11.06 -27.89 -12.40
C GLY A 120 -10.08 -26.93 -11.76
N PHE A 121 -10.45 -25.65 -11.62
CA PHE A 121 -9.55 -24.66 -11.04
C PHE A 121 -9.30 -24.95 -9.55
N PRO A 122 -8.02 -25.04 -9.11
CA PRO A 122 -7.69 -25.40 -7.75
C PRO A 122 -8.22 -24.39 -6.72
N ASP A 123 -8.90 -24.90 -5.70
CA ASP A 123 -9.46 -24.10 -4.64
C ASP A 123 -8.41 -23.77 -3.57
N VAL A 124 -8.26 -22.49 -3.28
CA VAL A 124 -7.30 -21.97 -2.29
C VAL A 124 -7.64 -22.41 -0.87
N GLU A 125 -8.94 -22.54 -0.55
CA GLU A 125 -9.36 -22.86 0.81
C GLU A 125 -9.00 -24.27 1.20
N SER A 126 -9.23 -25.24 0.34
CA SER A 126 -8.87 -26.64 0.56
C SER A 126 -7.39 -26.92 0.27
N ALA A 127 -6.77 -26.19 -0.69
CA ALA A 127 -5.44 -26.45 -1.23
C ALA A 127 -5.19 -27.96 -1.44
N ALA A 128 -6.15 -28.62 -2.10
CA ALA A 128 -6.18 -30.08 -2.20
C ALA A 128 -5.20 -30.61 -3.23
N GLU A 129 -5.01 -29.89 -4.32
CA GLU A 129 -4.21 -30.32 -5.47
C GLU A 129 -2.70 -30.07 -5.25
N GLU A 130 -1.89 -30.86 -5.93
CA GLU A 130 -0.42 -30.83 -5.79
C GLU A 130 0.19 -29.56 -6.41
N VAL A 131 1.15 -28.95 -5.72
CA VAL A 131 2.00 -27.91 -6.31
C VAL A 131 3.02 -28.55 -7.24
N LEU A 132 2.96 -28.19 -8.51
CA LEU A 132 3.79 -28.75 -9.58
C LEU A 132 5.06 -27.92 -9.80
N LEU A 133 4.94 -26.58 -9.74
CA LEU A 133 6.05 -25.65 -9.91
C LEU A 133 5.97 -24.53 -8.86
N ILE A 134 7.12 -24.08 -8.40
CA ILE A 134 7.31 -22.82 -7.68
C ILE A 134 8.45 -22.09 -8.39
N THR A 135 8.21 -20.91 -8.86
CA THR A 135 9.24 -20.02 -9.45
C THR A 135 9.39 -18.77 -8.60
N VAL A 136 10.62 -18.45 -8.25
CA VAL A 136 10.99 -17.22 -7.55
C VAL A 136 12.06 -16.50 -8.36
N GLN A 137 11.79 -15.25 -8.71
CA GLN A 137 12.74 -14.37 -9.40
C GLN A 137 13.19 -13.26 -8.47
N ASP A 138 14.49 -13.06 -8.34
CA ASP A 138 15.08 -11.93 -7.65
C ASP A 138 15.15 -10.72 -8.58
N TYR A 139 14.51 -9.60 -8.18
CA TYR A 139 14.39 -8.42 -9.02
C TYR A 139 15.73 -7.75 -9.32
N ALA A 140 16.66 -7.70 -8.35
CA ALA A 140 17.93 -6.99 -8.52
C ALA A 140 18.91 -7.77 -9.39
N THR A 141 19.01 -9.08 -9.21
CA THR A 141 19.96 -9.94 -9.92
C THR A 141 19.37 -10.57 -11.19
N LYS A 142 18.05 -10.51 -11.35
CA LYS A 142 17.29 -11.20 -12.41
C LYS A 142 17.48 -12.73 -12.41
N GLN A 143 18.01 -13.28 -11.31
CA GLN A 143 18.14 -14.72 -11.15
C GLN A 143 16.79 -15.35 -10.87
N ILE A 144 16.46 -16.40 -11.61
CA ILE A 144 15.25 -17.19 -11.48
C ILE A 144 15.59 -18.54 -10.87
N ARG A 145 14.83 -18.95 -9.88
CA ARG A 145 14.92 -20.26 -9.27
C ARG A 145 13.57 -20.96 -9.34
N THR A 146 13.57 -22.14 -9.94
CA THR A 146 12.35 -22.95 -10.12
C THR A 146 12.52 -24.31 -9.50
N TRP A 147 11.54 -24.71 -8.70
CA TRP A 147 11.36 -26.05 -8.16
C TRP A 147 10.22 -26.71 -8.92
N GLY A 148 10.45 -27.92 -9.47
CA GLY A 148 9.46 -28.61 -10.30
C GLY A 148 9.35 -30.08 -10.03
N ARG A 149 8.20 -30.68 -10.40
CA ARG A 149 7.89 -32.10 -10.24
C ARG A 149 8.47 -33.00 -11.37
N GLY A 150 9.16 -32.44 -12.32
CA GLY A 150 9.70 -33.17 -13.48
C GLY A 150 11.12 -32.75 -13.85
N SER A 151 11.63 -33.27 -14.96
CA SER A 151 12.90 -32.85 -15.52
C SER A 151 12.72 -31.67 -16.48
N PHE A 152 13.65 -30.76 -16.48
CA PHE A 152 13.68 -29.59 -17.38
C PHE A 152 15.04 -29.43 -18.02
N ASN A 153 15.08 -29.24 -19.33
CA ASN A 153 16.30 -28.95 -20.06
C ASN A 153 16.50 -27.42 -20.07
N ASN A 154 17.19 -26.92 -19.06
CA ASN A 154 17.47 -25.51 -18.91
C ASN A 154 18.47 -25.01 -19.96
N LYS A 155 18.07 -23.97 -20.71
CA LYS A 155 18.92 -23.29 -21.70
C LYS A 155 19.29 -21.86 -21.31
N GLN A 156 18.80 -21.37 -20.17
CA GLN A 156 18.97 -20.00 -19.71
C GLN A 156 19.98 -19.95 -18.56
N GLU A 157 20.99 -19.11 -18.67
CA GLU A 157 22.08 -18.98 -17.68
C GLU A 157 21.59 -18.43 -16.33
N ASN A 158 20.58 -17.55 -16.35
CA ASN A 158 20.00 -16.94 -15.16
C ASN A 158 18.93 -17.79 -14.47
N VAL A 159 18.61 -19.00 -15.01
CA VAL A 159 17.64 -19.91 -14.43
C VAL A 159 18.35 -21.05 -13.72
N ILE A 160 17.96 -21.30 -12.47
CA ILE A 160 18.37 -22.47 -11.67
C ILE A 160 17.16 -23.34 -11.47
N TYR A 161 17.12 -24.48 -12.14
CA TYR A 161 16.02 -25.46 -12.01
C TYR A 161 16.42 -26.63 -11.12
N LYS A 162 15.50 -27.03 -10.24
CA LYS A 162 15.61 -28.25 -9.42
C LYS A 162 14.37 -29.12 -9.61
N GLY A 163 14.58 -30.34 -10.14
CA GLY A 163 13.52 -31.34 -10.29
C GLY A 163 13.42 -32.29 -9.09
N PHE A 164 12.19 -32.66 -8.71
CA PHE A 164 11.88 -33.52 -7.58
C PHE A 164 10.89 -34.62 -7.95
N LYS A 165 11.00 -35.79 -7.29
CA LYS A 165 10.08 -36.92 -7.51
C LYS A 165 8.79 -36.79 -6.73
N THR A 166 8.79 -36.10 -5.58
CA THR A 166 7.64 -35.93 -4.71
C THR A 166 7.44 -34.43 -4.40
N GLU A 167 6.18 -34.07 -4.17
CA GLU A 167 5.85 -32.71 -3.73
C GLU A 167 6.48 -32.38 -2.37
N TYR A 168 6.55 -33.38 -1.49
CA TYR A 168 7.20 -33.24 -0.18
C TYR A 168 8.65 -32.77 -0.32
N GLU A 169 9.43 -33.38 -1.22
CA GLU A 169 10.82 -32.99 -1.49
C GLU A 169 10.90 -31.57 -2.08
N LEU A 170 9.98 -31.24 -3.01
CA LEU A 170 9.90 -29.92 -3.65
C LEU A 170 9.65 -28.83 -2.60
N LEU A 171 8.59 -28.96 -1.82
CA LEU A 171 8.22 -28.01 -0.79
C LEU A 171 9.28 -27.90 0.31
N SER A 172 9.87 -29.02 0.73
CA SER A 172 10.96 -29.03 1.72
C SER A 172 12.18 -28.25 1.19
N SER A 173 12.60 -28.51 -0.04
CA SER A 173 13.72 -27.81 -0.67
C SER A 173 13.45 -26.30 -0.87
N PHE A 174 12.20 -25.95 -1.18
CA PHE A 174 11.79 -24.56 -1.26
C PHE A 174 11.89 -23.86 0.10
N ILE A 175 11.34 -24.45 1.16
CA ILE A 175 11.39 -23.88 2.53
C ILE A 175 12.82 -23.78 3.03
N ASP A 176 13.65 -24.80 2.80
CA ASP A 176 15.06 -24.77 3.21
C ASP A 176 15.85 -23.67 2.54
N TRP A 177 15.54 -23.35 1.29
CA TRP A 177 16.12 -22.22 0.58
C TRP A 177 15.56 -20.89 1.05
N TRP A 178 14.23 -20.78 1.21
CA TRP A 178 13.55 -19.55 1.59
C TRP A 178 13.97 -19.03 2.97
N MET A 179 14.15 -19.95 3.94
CA MET A 179 14.50 -19.58 5.31
C MET A 179 15.96 -19.08 5.51
N ILE A 180 16.81 -19.18 4.50
CA ILE A 180 18.13 -18.59 4.52
C ILE A 180 17.97 -17.06 4.46
N GLU A 181 18.60 -16.33 5.39
CA GLU A 181 18.41 -14.88 5.54
C GLU A 181 18.68 -14.12 4.24
N GLU A 182 19.71 -14.53 3.50
CA GLU A 182 20.05 -13.93 2.22
C GLU A 182 19.01 -14.22 1.12
N ASN A 183 18.16 -15.21 1.29
CA ASN A 183 17.11 -15.58 0.34
C ASN A 183 15.73 -15.05 0.72
N THR A 184 15.48 -14.84 2.04
CA THR A 184 14.18 -14.33 2.52
C THR A 184 13.94 -12.90 2.02
N PRO A 185 12.94 -12.65 1.17
CA PRO A 185 12.71 -11.30 0.64
C PRO A 185 12.19 -10.34 1.71
N GLU A 186 12.39 -9.03 1.49
CA GLU A 186 11.67 -7.97 2.19
C GLU A 186 10.31 -7.71 1.54
N VAL A 187 10.25 -7.85 0.22
CA VAL A 187 9.03 -7.69 -0.56
C VAL A 187 8.84 -8.92 -1.45
N VAL A 188 7.68 -9.54 -1.36
CA VAL A 188 7.21 -10.55 -2.30
C VAL A 188 6.10 -9.95 -3.15
N THR A 189 6.18 -10.19 -4.46
CA THR A 189 5.20 -9.75 -5.44
C THR A 189 4.84 -10.90 -6.38
N GLY A 190 3.85 -10.69 -7.22
CA GLY A 190 3.37 -11.61 -8.24
C GLY A 190 2.08 -11.05 -8.84
N TRP A 191 1.50 -11.74 -9.81
CA TRP A 191 0.24 -11.31 -10.42
C TRP A 191 -0.95 -12.01 -9.77
N ASN A 192 -1.71 -11.30 -8.94
CA ASN A 192 -2.78 -11.85 -8.10
C ASN A 192 -2.28 -12.78 -6.98
N SER A 193 -1.03 -12.65 -6.62
CA SER A 193 -0.34 -13.54 -5.67
C SER A 193 -0.89 -13.44 -4.23
N GLU A 194 -1.43 -12.29 -3.83
CA GLU A 194 -2.08 -12.12 -2.52
C GLU A 194 -3.33 -13.00 -2.36
N TRP A 195 -4.04 -13.28 -3.47
CA TRP A 195 -5.31 -13.99 -3.45
C TRP A 195 -5.21 -15.45 -3.90
N TYR A 196 -4.09 -15.85 -4.53
CA TYR A 196 -3.91 -17.19 -5.04
C TYR A 196 -2.59 -17.84 -4.60
N ASP A 197 -1.46 -17.38 -5.11
CA ASP A 197 -0.17 -18.07 -4.94
C ASP A 197 0.23 -18.19 -3.47
N ILE A 198 0.23 -17.09 -2.73
CA ILE A 198 0.65 -17.07 -1.33
C ILE A 198 -0.30 -17.87 -0.43
N PRO A 199 -1.63 -17.65 -0.47
CA PRO A 199 -2.54 -18.44 0.35
C PRO A 199 -2.50 -19.94 0.02
N TYR A 200 -2.44 -20.28 -1.27
CA TYR A 200 -2.34 -21.66 -1.70
C TYR A 200 -1.06 -22.33 -1.18
N LEU A 201 0.08 -21.68 -1.39
CA LEU A 201 1.38 -22.19 -0.95
C LEU A 201 1.46 -22.34 0.57
N VAL A 202 0.99 -21.34 1.34
CA VAL A 202 0.95 -21.42 2.81
C VAL A 202 0.15 -22.64 3.27
N ARG A 203 -1.08 -22.79 2.75
CA ARG A 203 -1.95 -23.92 3.12
C ARG A 203 -1.39 -25.26 2.67
N ARG A 204 -0.82 -25.32 1.48
CA ARG A 204 -0.25 -26.56 0.95
C ARG A 204 0.98 -27.00 1.74
N ILE A 205 1.85 -26.06 2.10
CA ILE A 205 3.01 -26.34 2.97
C ILE A 205 2.53 -26.82 4.34
N ASP A 206 1.54 -26.17 4.94
CA ASP A 206 0.97 -26.59 6.22
C ASP A 206 0.43 -28.03 6.14
N ARG A 207 -0.32 -28.33 5.07
CA ARG A 207 -0.92 -29.66 4.86
C ARG A 207 0.11 -30.76 4.66
N ILE A 208 1.19 -30.50 3.92
CA ILE A 208 2.18 -31.52 3.51
C ILE A 208 3.36 -31.60 4.49
N LEU A 209 3.85 -30.46 4.97
CA LEU A 209 5.04 -30.38 5.82
C LEU A 209 4.71 -30.04 7.29
N GLY A 210 3.48 -29.58 7.56
CA GLY A 210 2.99 -29.18 8.88
C GLY A 210 3.31 -27.73 9.25
N GLU A 211 2.55 -27.24 10.23
CA GLU A 211 2.56 -25.85 10.70
C GLU A 211 3.96 -25.32 11.06
N LYS A 212 4.80 -26.17 11.66
CA LYS A 212 6.15 -25.78 12.08
C LYS A 212 7.03 -25.36 10.90
N LEU A 213 6.92 -26.05 9.76
CA LEU A 213 7.68 -25.71 8.56
C LEU A 213 7.00 -24.57 7.80
N MET A 214 5.69 -24.54 7.73
CA MET A 214 4.93 -23.44 7.14
C MET A 214 5.29 -22.08 7.81
N LYS A 215 5.41 -22.04 9.12
CA LYS A 215 5.82 -20.83 9.84
C LYS A 215 7.22 -20.31 9.48
N ARG A 216 8.07 -21.13 8.85
CA ARG A 216 9.40 -20.72 8.36
C ARG A 216 9.35 -19.83 7.10
N LEU A 217 8.19 -19.65 6.50
CA LEU A 217 7.98 -18.60 5.49
C LEU A 217 8.23 -17.21 6.08
N SER A 218 7.97 -17.05 7.37
CA SER A 218 8.28 -15.82 8.11
C SER A 218 9.62 -15.91 8.82
N PRO A 219 10.53 -14.92 8.68
CA PRO A 219 11.78 -14.87 9.44
C PRO A 219 11.54 -14.76 10.96
N TRP A 220 10.32 -14.46 11.36
CA TRP A 220 9.90 -14.36 12.77
C TRP A 220 9.00 -15.51 13.22
N GLY A 221 8.69 -16.45 12.34
CA GLY A 221 7.77 -17.55 12.62
C GLY A 221 6.31 -17.10 12.76
N LEU A 222 5.96 -15.97 12.18
CA LEU A 222 4.64 -15.35 12.27
C LEU A 222 3.94 -15.41 10.92
N VAL A 223 3.06 -16.38 10.76
CA VAL A 223 2.16 -16.49 9.60
C VAL A 223 0.73 -16.45 10.12
N THR A 224 -0.01 -15.43 9.76
CA THR A 224 -1.35 -15.18 10.31
C THR A 224 -2.38 -15.14 9.21
N LEU A 225 -3.43 -15.94 9.35
CA LEU A 225 -4.60 -15.92 8.48
C LEU A 225 -5.34 -14.57 8.63
N ARG A 226 -5.73 -13.99 7.50
CA ARG A 226 -6.65 -12.85 7.44
C ARG A 226 -7.86 -13.21 6.57
N GLU A 227 -9.03 -13.00 7.11
CA GLU A 227 -10.28 -13.07 6.39
C GLU A 227 -10.68 -11.66 5.95
N ASN A 228 -10.84 -11.48 4.66
CA ASN A 228 -11.28 -10.23 4.06
C ASN A 228 -12.65 -10.45 3.43
N LYS A 229 -13.59 -9.54 3.69
CA LYS A 229 -14.88 -9.53 3.01
C LYS A 229 -14.79 -8.65 1.75
N ASP A 230 -15.19 -9.22 0.62
CA ASP A 230 -15.34 -8.44 -0.59
C ASP A 230 -16.64 -7.59 -0.55
N LYS A 231 -16.88 -6.79 -1.60
CA LYS A 231 -18.08 -5.93 -1.70
C LYS A 231 -19.40 -6.72 -1.79
N TYR A 232 -19.36 -8.04 -1.93
CA TYR A 232 -20.50 -8.95 -1.98
C TYR A 232 -20.59 -9.83 -0.74
N ASP A 233 -19.86 -9.49 0.34
CA ASP A 233 -19.75 -10.26 1.59
C ASP A 233 -19.13 -11.66 1.44
N ASN A 234 -18.50 -11.99 0.31
CA ASN A 234 -17.75 -13.23 0.19
C ASN A 234 -16.46 -13.13 1.01
N ILE A 235 -16.19 -14.16 1.79
CA ILE A 235 -14.94 -14.25 2.56
C ILE A 235 -13.83 -14.68 1.62
N ARG A 236 -12.76 -13.89 1.58
CA ARG A 236 -11.50 -14.24 0.91
C ARG A 236 -10.39 -14.35 1.92
N ILE A 237 -9.59 -15.36 1.77
CA ILE A 237 -8.51 -15.69 2.68
C ILE A 237 -7.20 -15.16 2.13
N THR A 238 -6.46 -14.44 2.98
CA THR A 238 -5.07 -14.04 2.73
C THR A 238 -4.21 -14.38 3.93
N TYR A 239 -2.90 -14.32 3.79
CA TYR A 239 -1.97 -14.56 4.88
C TYR A 239 -1.01 -13.41 5.05
N ASP A 240 -0.79 -13.02 6.31
CA ASP A 240 0.25 -12.08 6.69
C ASP A 240 1.51 -12.87 7.07
N ILE A 241 2.58 -12.68 6.32
CA ILE A 241 3.88 -13.30 6.59
C ILE A 241 4.74 -12.26 7.30
N GLY A 242 4.88 -12.39 8.63
CA GLY A 242 5.60 -11.42 9.43
C GLY A 242 7.04 -11.24 8.95
N GLY A 243 7.44 -9.98 8.70
CA GLY A 243 8.76 -9.63 8.18
C GLY A 243 8.92 -9.69 6.67
N VAL A 244 7.90 -10.16 5.92
CA VAL A 244 7.85 -10.19 4.46
C VAL A 244 6.64 -9.41 4.00
N THR A 245 6.85 -8.30 3.32
CA THR A 245 5.74 -7.49 2.81
C THR A 245 5.23 -8.05 1.49
N GLN A 246 3.93 -8.28 1.39
CA GLN A 246 3.29 -8.66 0.15
C GLN A 246 2.83 -7.39 -0.58
N LEU A 247 3.32 -7.19 -1.80
CA LEU A 247 2.89 -6.14 -2.72
C LEU A 247 2.44 -6.78 -4.03
N ASP A 248 1.19 -7.22 -4.07
CA ASP A 248 0.61 -7.84 -5.27
C ASP A 248 0.61 -6.85 -6.44
N TYR A 249 1.25 -7.22 -7.54
CA TYR A 249 1.45 -6.32 -8.67
C TYR A 249 0.14 -5.96 -9.38
N LEU A 250 -0.84 -6.86 -9.43
CA LEU A 250 -2.18 -6.57 -9.94
C LEU A 250 -2.87 -5.48 -9.11
N ASN A 251 -2.74 -5.56 -7.78
CA ASN A 251 -3.32 -4.55 -6.89
C ASN A 251 -2.63 -3.20 -7.05
N LEU A 252 -1.28 -3.18 -7.17
CA LEU A 252 -0.54 -1.96 -7.46
C LEU A 252 -0.92 -1.38 -8.82
N TYR A 253 -1.03 -2.22 -9.86
CA TYR A 253 -1.45 -1.79 -11.18
C TYR A 253 -2.82 -1.12 -11.15
N LYS A 254 -3.84 -1.78 -10.56
CA LYS A 254 -5.19 -1.21 -10.41
C LYS A 254 -5.23 0.08 -9.62
N LYS A 255 -4.34 0.22 -8.62
CA LYS A 255 -4.31 1.39 -7.74
C LYS A 255 -3.66 2.60 -8.39
N PHE A 256 -2.57 2.41 -9.12
CA PHE A 256 -1.72 3.50 -9.61
C PHE A 256 -1.88 3.78 -11.11
N THR A 257 -2.68 2.98 -11.84
CA THR A 257 -3.05 3.30 -13.22
C THR A 257 -4.47 3.87 -13.26
N TYR A 258 -4.65 4.95 -14.00
CA TYR A 258 -5.93 5.68 -14.07
C TYR A 258 -6.81 5.22 -15.22
N THR A 259 -6.29 4.37 -16.10
CA THR A 259 -7.03 3.86 -17.26
C THR A 259 -7.62 2.49 -16.90
N ASN A 260 -8.94 2.39 -17.02
CA ASN A 260 -9.60 1.09 -16.90
C ASN A 260 -9.24 0.21 -18.09
N GLN A 261 -8.91 -1.04 -17.81
CA GLN A 261 -8.58 -2.04 -18.81
C GLN A 261 -9.78 -2.97 -19.08
N GLU A 262 -9.89 -3.48 -20.28
CA GLU A 262 -10.93 -4.46 -20.64
C GLU A 262 -10.74 -5.78 -19.87
N SER A 263 -9.49 -6.15 -19.62
CA SER A 263 -9.11 -7.33 -18.84
C SER A 263 -7.92 -7.02 -17.95
N TYR A 264 -7.90 -7.63 -16.76
CA TYR A 264 -6.77 -7.56 -15.82
C TYR A 264 -5.99 -8.87 -15.74
N ARG A 265 -6.12 -9.74 -16.75
CA ARG A 265 -5.26 -10.92 -16.87
C ARG A 265 -3.85 -10.49 -17.24
N LEU A 266 -2.84 -11.20 -16.72
CA LEU A 266 -1.42 -10.86 -16.97
C LEU A 266 -1.10 -10.78 -18.47
N ASP A 267 -1.60 -11.72 -19.27
CA ASP A 267 -1.41 -11.73 -20.72
C ASP A 267 -1.89 -10.45 -21.41
N TYR A 268 -3.11 -9.99 -21.02
CA TYR A 268 -3.68 -8.77 -21.57
C TYR A 268 -2.87 -7.54 -21.16
N ILE A 269 -2.56 -7.41 -19.88
CA ILE A 269 -1.80 -6.26 -19.37
C ILE A 269 -0.38 -6.23 -19.91
N ALA A 270 0.30 -7.38 -20.00
CA ALA A 270 1.60 -7.47 -20.63
C ALA A 270 1.56 -7.08 -22.12
N SER A 271 0.50 -7.45 -22.85
CA SER A 271 0.29 -7.02 -24.23
C SER A 271 0.10 -5.50 -24.35
N VAL A 272 -0.72 -4.91 -23.46
CA VAL A 272 -0.98 -3.46 -23.46
C VAL A 272 0.27 -2.67 -23.08
N GLU A 273 0.95 -3.08 -22.01
CA GLU A 273 2.05 -2.32 -21.43
C GLU A 273 3.39 -2.61 -22.09
N LEU A 274 3.66 -3.86 -22.43
CA LEU A 274 4.97 -4.30 -22.93
C LEU A 274 4.97 -4.65 -24.42
N GLY A 275 3.79 -4.79 -25.05
CA GLY A 275 3.66 -5.37 -26.38
C GLY A 275 4.01 -6.86 -26.44
N GLN A 276 4.04 -7.54 -25.30
CA GLN A 276 4.42 -8.94 -25.14
C GLN A 276 3.23 -9.76 -24.66
N LYS A 277 3.23 -11.05 -24.97
CA LYS A 277 2.18 -11.99 -24.55
C LYS A 277 2.80 -13.13 -23.76
N LYS A 278 1.97 -13.82 -22.98
CA LYS A 278 2.32 -15.11 -22.40
C LYS A 278 2.68 -16.13 -23.48
N LEU A 279 3.35 -17.19 -23.06
CA LEU A 279 3.61 -18.32 -23.93
C LEU A 279 2.28 -18.97 -24.34
N ASP A 280 2.03 -19.09 -25.65
CA ASP A 280 0.84 -19.78 -26.14
C ASP A 280 0.95 -21.30 -25.89
N HIS A 281 -0.12 -21.87 -25.35
CA HIS A 281 -0.23 -23.29 -25.05
C HIS A 281 -1.53 -23.91 -25.64
N SER A 282 -2.09 -23.25 -26.65
CA SER A 282 -3.35 -23.65 -27.29
C SER A 282 -3.32 -25.00 -28.01
N GLU A 283 -2.13 -25.61 -28.18
CA GLU A 283 -1.96 -26.94 -28.71
C GLU A 283 -2.37 -28.06 -27.73
N PHE A 284 -2.57 -27.73 -26.44
CA PHE A 284 -3.01 -28.70 -25.44
C PHE A 284 -4.51 -28.52 -25.15
N ASP A 285 -5.25 -29.62 -25.15
CA ASP A 285 -6.71 -29.62 -24.99
C ASP A 285 -7.15 -29.14 -23.59
N THR A 286 -6.37 -29.46 -22.57
CA THR A 286 -6.64 -29.10 -21.16
C THR A 286 -5.35 -28.67 -20.45
N PHE A 287 -5.52 -27.96 -19.35
CA PHE A 287 -4.38 -27.61 -18.49
C PHE A 287 -3.67 -28.86 -17.93
N LYS A 288 -4.44 -29.93 -17.65
CA LYS A 288 -3.89 -31.23 -17.27
C LYS A 288 -3.05 -31.85 -18.37
N ASP A 289 -3.51 -31.80 -19.61
CA ASP A 289 -2.76 -32.26 -20.78
C ASP A 289 -1.45 -31.44 -20.93
N PHE A 290 -1.50 -30.13 -20.72
CA PHE A 290 -0.34 -29.24 -20.79
C PHE A 290 0.76 -29.67 -19.81
N TYR A 291 0.47 -29.83 -18.52
CA TYR A 291 1.53 -30.22 -17.57
C TYR A 291 1.92 -31.71 -17.67
N THR A 292 1.06 -32.57 -18.23
CA THR A 292 1.36 -34.00 -18.36
C THR A 292 2.23 -34.28 -19.60
N ASN A 293 1.88 -33.71 -20.74
CA ASN A 293 2.50 -34.00 -22.02
C ASN A 293 3.44 -32.89 -22.52
N GLY A 294 3.32 -31.69 -21.99
CA GLY A 294 4.10 -30.51 -22.35
C GLY A 294 5.02 -29.97 -21.26
N TRP A 295 5.54 -30.80 -20.35
CA TRP A 295 6.27 -30.38 -19.15
C TRP A 295 7.37 -29.34 -19.40
N GLN A 296 8.18 -29.53 -20.45
CA GLN A 296 9.22 -28.57 -20.81
C GLN A 296 8.64 -27.15 -21.03
N LYS A 297 7.60 -27.06 -21.83
CA LYS A 297 6.90 -25.81 -22.15
C LYS A 297 6.13 -25.27 -20.96
N PHE A 298 5.63 -26.15 -20.08
CA PHE A 298 4.94 -25.78 -18.86
C PHE A 298 5.87 -25.07 -17.85
N VAL A 299 7.12 -25.54 -17.73
CA VAL A 299 8.13 -24.85 -16.92
C VAL A 299 8.50 -23.49 -17.55
N GLU A 300 8.69 -23.44 -18.86
CA GLU A 300 8.97 -22.18 -19.59
C GLU A 300 7.82 -21.18 -19.43
N TYR A 301 6.58 -21.64 -19.45
CA TYR A 301 5.38 -20.82 -19.22
C TYR A 301 5.41 -20.14 -17.83
N ASN A 302 5.62 -20.90 -16.76
CA ASN A 302 5.69 -20.40 -15.41
C ASN A 302 6.86 -19.39 -15.21
N ILE A 303 8.03 -19.66 -15.82
CA ILE A 303 9.17 -18.74 -15.81
C ILE A 303 8.81 -17.40 -16.49
N ILE A 304 8.18 -17.47 -17.67
CA ILE A 304 7.77 -16.28 -18.41
C ILE A 304 6.76 -15.44 -17.65
N ASP A 305 5.84 -16.06 -16.93
CA ASP A 305 4.85 -15.33 -16.11
C ASP A 305 5.54 -14.48 -15.04
N GLY A 306 6.53 -15.03 -14.35
CA GLY A 306 7.37 -14.27 -13.43
C GLY A 306 8.15 -13.14 -14.10
N GLU A 307 8.78 -13.43 -15.26
CA GLU A 307 9.51 -12.42 -16.03
C GLU A 307 8.63 -11.27 -16.52
N LEU A 308 7.37 -11.53 -16.90
CA LEU A 308 6.44 -10.49 -17.32
C LEU A 308 6.14 -9.50 -16.21
N VAL A 309 5.94 -9.97 -14.98
CA VAL A 309 5.73 -9.11 -13.80
C VAL A 309 6.99 -8.25 -13.56
N ASP A 310 8.16 -8.84 -13.66
CA ASP A 310 9.44 -8.16 -13.48
C ASP A 310 9.66 -7.05 -14.55
N ARG A 311 9.33 -7.34 -15.81
CA ARG A 311 9.38 -6.36 -16.91
C ARG A 311 8.35 -5.24 -16.76
N LEU A 312 7.17 -5.55 -16.21
CA LEU A 312 6.18 -4.54 -15.86
C LEU A 312 6.75 -3.60 -14.79
N GLU A 313 7.43 -4.12 -13.75
CA GLU A 313 8.08 -3.29 -12.74
C GLU A 313 9.24 -2.46 -13.34
N ASP A 314 10.04 -3.03 -14.25
CA ASP A 314 11.10 -2.29 -14.94
C ASP A 314 10.56 -1.07 -15.70
N LYS A 315 9.37 -1.19 -16.31
CA LYS A 315 8.70 -0.10 -17.04
C LYS A 315 7.95 0.86 -16.12
N MET A 316 7.18 0.34 -15.17
CA MET A 316 6.16 1.12 -14.46
C MET A 316 6.60 1.61 -13.09
N LYS A 317 7.57 0.93 -12.46
CA LYS A 317 8.14 1.28 -11.14
C LYS A 317 7.10 1.41 -10.03
N LEU A 318 6.09 0.53 -10.02
CA LEU A 318 4.98 0.62 -9.07
C LEU A 318 5.38 0.16 -7.65
N ILE A 319 6.28 -0.82 -7.53
CA ILE A 319 6.83 -1.24 -6.24
C ILE A 319 7.72 -0.13 -5.67
N GLU A 320 8.60 0.46 -6.52
CA GLU A 320 9.44 1.58 -6.11
C GLU A 320 8.59 2.78 -5.66
N LEU A 321 7.50 3.08 -6.38
CA LEU A 321 6.53 4.10 -6.00
C LEU A 321 5.89 3.81 -4.64
N ALA A 322 5.43 2.57 -4.41
CA ALA A 322 4.83 2.15 -3.15
C ALA A 322 5.82 2.30 -1.97
N ILE A 323 7.06 1.88 -2.14
CA ILE A 323 8.13 2.02 -1.14
C ILE A 323 8.40 3.50 -0.83
N THR A 324 8.53 4.34 -1.87
CA THR A 324 8.73 5.78 -1.71
C THR A 324 7.57 6.42 -0.93
N MET A 325 6.33 6.12 -1.29
CA MET A 325 5.16 6.63 -0.58
C MET A 325 5.12 6.18 0.89
N ALA A 326 5.50 4.94 1.17
CA ALA A 326 5.55 4.43 2.54
C ALA A 326 6.57 5.20 3.40
N TYR A 327 7.74 5.49 2.87
CA TYR A 327 8.74 6.28 3.59
C TYR A 327 8.32 7.74 3.79
N ASP A 328 7.72 8.37 2.78
CA ASP A 328 7.18 9.73 2.91
C ASP A 328 6.13 9.83 4.02
N ALA A 329 5.30 8.81 4.15
CA ALA A 329 4.29 8.74 5.20
C ALA A 329 4.82 8.18 6.54
N LYS A 330 6.02 7.60 6.58
CA LYS A 330 6.55 6.83 7.71
C LYS A 330 5.63 5.66 8.11
N ALA A 331 5.27 4.86 7.14
CA ALA A 331 4.39 3.69 7.24
C ALA A 331 5.08 2.43 6.71
N ASN A 332 4.52 1.25 6.95
CA ASN A 332 4.98 0.03 6.29
C ASN A 332 4.56 0.02 4.80
N TYR A 333 5.28 -0.72 3.97
CA TYR A 333 5.00 -0.78 2.53
C TYR A 333 3.57 -1.28 2.22
N ALA A 334 3.07 -2.27 2.97
CA ALA A 334 1.70 -2.77 2.81
C ALA A 334 0.62 -1.72 3.14
N ASP A 335 0.93 -0.72 3.99
CA ASP A 335 -0.02 0.33 4.36
C ASP A 335 -0.41 1.22 3.19
N VAL A 336 0.44 1.28 2.15
CA VAL A 336 0.18 2.06 0.92
C VAL A 336 -1.10 1.61 0.22
N ALA A 337 -1.51 0.35 0.40
CA ALA A 337 -2.80 -0.13 -0.09
C ALA A 337 -4.01 0.65 0.49
N SER A 338 -3.90 1.19 1.72
CA SER A 338 -4.96 1.93 2.40
C SER A 338 -4.74 3.45 2.36
N GLN A 339 -5.55 4.17 1.59
CA GLN A 339 -5.49 5.64 1.56
C GLN A 339 -5.72 6.27 2.94
N VAL A 340 -6.68 5.72 3.71
CA VAL A 340 -6.98 6.22 5.06
C VAL A 340 -5.75 6.08 5.96
N ARG A 341 -5.07 4.94 5.91
CA ARG A 341 -3.86 4.70 6.68
C ARG A 341 -2.74 5.67 6.31
N MET A 342 -2.54 5.90 5.04
CA MET A 342 -1.53 6.83 4.54
C MET A 342 -1.80 8.26 5.04
N TRP A 343 -3.04 8.73 4.94
CA TRP A 343 -3.41 10.05 5.46
C TRP A 343 -3.29 10.15 6.98
N ASP A 344 -3.69 9.13 7.73
CA ASP A 344 -3.53 9.11 9.19
C ASP A 344 -2.06 9.30 9.59
N THR A 345 -1.15 8.60 8.94
CA THR A 345 0.29 8.69 9.25
C THR A 345 0.91 10.01 8.80
N ILE A 346 0.55 10.51 7.61
CA ILE A 346 1.00 11.83 7.11
C ILE A 346 0.55 12.94 8.06
N ILE A 347 -0.73 12.96 8.43
CA ILE A 347 -1.30 13.96 9.34
C ILE A 347 -0.65 13.85 10.72
N TYR A 348 -0.50 12.64 11.26
CA TYR A 348 0.17 12.42 12.53
C TYR A 348 1.58 13.01 12.55
N ASN A 349 2.41 12.70 11.55
CA ASN A 349 3.77 13.20 11.46
C ASN A 349 3.83 14.72 11.25
N TYR A 350 2.90 15.28 10.48
CA TYR A 350 2.79 16.70 10.24
C TYR A 350 2.45 17.47 11.53
N LEU A 351 1.44 17.03 12.28
CA LEU A 351 1.02 17.65 13.53
C LEU A 351 2.08 17.48 14.64
N LYS A 352 2.71 16.30 14.71
CA LYS A 352 3.79 16.03 15.67
C LYS A 352 4.95 17.01 15.53
N LYS A 353 5.33 17.41 14.29
CA LYS A 353 6.37 18.42 14.03
C LYS A 353 5.99 19.82 14.56
N LYS A 354 4.72 20.08 14.73
CA LYS A 354 4.19 21.33 15.28
C LYS A 354 3.89 21.26 16.78
N ASP A 355 4.28 20.18 17.45
CA ASP A 355 3.93 19.88 18.83
C ASP A 355 2.40 19.86 19.08
N ILE A 356 1.62 19.54 18.04
CA ILE A 356 0.17 19.37 18.11
C ILE A 356 -0.12 17.87 18.25
N VAL A 357 -0.90 17.54 19.28
CA VAL A 357 -1.24 16.15 19.61
C VAL A 357 -2.58 15.78 18.99
N ILE A 358 -2.62 14.62 18.33
CA ILE A 358 -3.84 14.11 17.71
C ILE A 358 -4.87 13.69 18.76
N PRO A 359 -6.18 13.90 18.50
CA PRO A 359 -7.24 13.48 19.41
C PRO A 359 -7.33 11.95 19.51
N PRO A 360 -7.98 11.44 20.57
CA PRO A 360 -8.27 10.01 20.67
C PRO A 360 -9.21 9.58 19.55
N ILE A 361 -9.06 8.31 19.10
CA ILE A 361 -9.92 7.75 18.06
C ILE A 361 -11.30 7.48 18.64
N VAL A 362 -12.28 8.25 18.19
CA VAL A 362 -13.70 8.01 18.51
C VAL A 362 -14.28 7.10 17.42
N ARG A 363 -14.72 5.89 17.80
CA ARG A 363 -15.49 5.03 16.92
C ARG A 363 -16.96 5.44 17.02
N SER A 364 -17.48 6.06 15.98
CA SER A 364 -18.92 6.30 15.83
C SER A 364 -19.51 5.27 14.87
N ASP A 365 -20.68 4.75 15.20
CA ASP A 365 -21.48 3.99 14.25
C ASP A 365 -21.89 4.93 13.11
N LYS A 366 -21.59 4.52 11.88
CA LYS A 366 -21.92 5.30 10.68
C LYS A 366 -23.37 5.05 10.28
N ASP A 367 -24.32 5.56 11.05
CA ASP A 367 -25.74 5.46 10.74
C ASP A 367 -26.23 6.45 9.69
N SER A 368 -25.43 7.44 9.32
CA SER A 368 -25.80 8.45 8.34
C SER A 368 -24.89 8.45 7.10
N LYS A 369 -25.51 8.36 5.94
CA LYS A 369 -24.84 8.62 4.67
C LYS A 369 -24.89 10.14 4.42
N TYR A 370 -23.72 10.73 4.14
CA TYR A 370 -23.67 12.11 3.65
C TYR A 370 -23.95 12.16 2.14
N ALA A 371 -24.54 13.26 1.67
CA ALA A 371 -24.81 13.47 0.25
C ALA A 371 -23.49 13.50 -0.53
N GLY A 372 -23.47 12.85 -1.68
CA GLY A 372 -22.34 12.89 -2.62
C GLY A 372 -22.23 14.24 -3.33
N ALA A 373 -21.38 14.29 -4.36
CA ALA A 373 -21.22 15.48 -5.20
C ALA A 373 -22.52 15.84 -5.91
N TYR A 374 -22.80 17.14 -6.07
CA TYR A 374 -23.88 17.63 -6.89
C TYR A 374 -23.59 17.33 -8.36
N VAL A 375 -24.52 16.67 -9.04
CA VAL A 375 -24.48 16.43 -10.48
C VAL A 375 -25.74 17.06 -11.07
N LYS A 376 -25.55 18.02 -11.99
CA LYS A 376 -26.67 18.62 -12.72
C LYS A 376 -27.11 17.65 -13.80
N GLU A 377 -28.43 17.37 -13.87
CA GLU A 377 -29.00 16.55 -14.92
C GLU A 377 -28.73 17.17 -16.30
N PRO A 378 -28.25 16.38 -17.28
CA PRO A 378 -28.02 16.86 -18.62
C PRO A 378 -29.36 17.14 -19.31
N ILE A 379 -29.40 18.16 -20.14
CA ILE A 379 -30.54 18.42 -21.03
C ILE A 379 -30.24 17.72 -22.36
N PRO A 380 -30.90 16.63 -22.72
CA PRO A 380 -30.64 15.93 -23.98
C PRO A 380 -30.93 16.82 -25.19
N GLY A 381 -30.03 16.81 -26.16
CA GLY A 381 -30.22 17.63 -27.37
C GLY A 381 -28.97 17.60 -28.25
N LYS A 382 -29.10 18.22 -29.42
CA LYS A 382 -27.99 18.53 -30.32
C LYS A 382 -27.49 19.92 -29.99
N TYR A 383 -26.19 20.04 -29.72
CA TYR A 383 -25.54 21.33 -29.37
C TYR A 383 -24.44 21.64 -30.38
N ASP A 384 -24.42 22.88 -30.85
CA ASP A 384 -23.34 23.42 -31.64
C ASP A 384 -22.41 24.18 -30.67
N TRP A 385 -21.12 24.12 -30.90
CA TRP A 385 -20.11 24.84 -30.09
C TRP A 385 -20.10 24.41 -28.60
N VAL A 386 -19.74 23.17 -28.34
CA VAL A 386 -19.60 22.63 -26.99
C VAL A 386 -18.21 22.98 -26.43
N VAL A 387 -18.17 23.63 -25.27
CA VAL A 387 -16.94 23.92 -24.54
C VAL A 387 -16.96 23.15 -23.21
N SER A 388 -15.88 22.43 -22.97
CA SER A 388 -15.68 21.69 -21.73
C SER A 388 -14.60 22.37 -20.87
N PHE A 389 -14.91 22.54 -19.59
CA PHE A 389 -13.99 23.08 -18.61
C PHE A 389 -13.75 22.04 -17.51
N ASP A 390 -12.49 21.88 -17.09
CA ASP A 390 -12.10 21.06 -15.97
C ASP A 390 -11.31 21.88 -14.94
N LEU A 391 -11.64 21.71 -13.66
CA LEU A 391 -10.97 22.40 -12.56
C LEU A 391 -9.85 21.51 -12.02
N ASN A 392 -8.62 21.91 -12.27
CA ASN A 392 -7.43 21.21 -11.77
C ASN A 392 -7.46 21.05 -10.26
N SER A 393 -7.35 19.80 -9.77
CA SER A 393 -7.26 19.48 -8.34
C SER A 393 -8.37 20.13 -7.51
N LEU A 394 -9.62 20.00 -7.93
CA LEU A 394 -10.79 20.69 -7.35
C LEU A 394 -10.88 20.53 -5.82
N TYR A 395 -10.84 19.29 -5.30
CA TYR A 395 -10.98 19.05 -3.86
C TYR A 395 -9.88 19.70 -3.01
N PRO A 396 -8.58 19.57 -3.33
CA PRO A 396 -7.53 20.29 -2.63
C PRO A 396 -7.73 21.80 -2.62
N HIS A 397 -8.13 22.39 -3.76
CA HIS A 397 -8.36 23.85 -3.85
C HIS A 397 -9.58 24.28 -3.02
N LEU A 398 -10.65 23.49 -2.97
CA LEU A 398 -11.79 23.80 -2.09
C LEU A 398 -11.40 23.73 -0.61
N ILE A 399 -10.61 22.74 -0.20
CA ILE A 399 -10.09 22.64 1.16
C ILE A 399 -9.26 23.89 1.49
N MET A 400 -8.38 24.33 0.59
CA MET A 400 -7.56 25.52 0.78
C MET A 400 -8.39 26.81 0.78
N GLN A 401 -9.36 26.96 -0.12
CA GLN A 401 -10.17 28.15 -0.30
C GLN A 401 -11.14 28.39 0.86
N TYR A 402 -11.82 27.33 1.29
CA TYR A 402 -12.81 27.38 2.37
C TYR A 402 -12.20 27.15 3.75
N ASN A 403 -10.89 26.95 3.83
CA ASN A 403 -10.17 26.68 5.07
C ASN A 403 -10.73 25.47 5.83
N ILE A 404 -11.05 24.39 5.11
CA ILE A 404 -11.69 23.20 5.65
C ILE A 404 -10.69 22.40 6.49
N SER A 405 -10.89 22.41 7.81
CA SER A 405 -10.08 21.67 8.79
C SER A 405 -10.90 21.44 10.07
N PRO A 406 -10.66 20.37 10.84
CA PRO A 406 -11.40 20.14 12.08
C PRO A 406 -11.38 21.33 13.04
N GLU A 407 -10.23 21.94 13.26
CA GLU A 407 -10.05 23.04 14.22
C GLU A 407 -10.58 24.40 13.72
N THR A 408 -10.95 24.48 12.46
CA THR A 408 -11.54 25.69 11.88
C THR A 408 -13.05 25.58 11.69
N LEU A 409 -13.62 24.38 11.86
CA LEU A 409 -15.05 24.14 11.78
C LEU A 409 -15.76 24.77 12.97
N LEU A 410 -16.78 25.57 12.70
CA LEU A 410 -17.66 26.15 13.72
C LEU A 410 -18.79 25.17 14.07
N GLU A 411 -19.21 25.18 15.34
CA GLU A 411 -20.38 24.40 15.78
C GLU A 411 -21.67 24.94 15.14
N GLU A 412 -21.75 26.25 14.98
CA GLU A 412 -22.87 26.91 14.32
C GLU A 412 -22.84 26.68 12.82
N ARG A 413 -24.03 26.44 12.27
CA ARG A 413 -24.24 26.35 10.83
C ARG A 413 -25.01 27.53 10.31
N HIS A 414 -24.75 27.91 9.06
CA HIS A 414 -25.56 28.91 8.38
C HIS A 414 -27.01 28.43 8.25
N PRO A 415 -28.00 29.17 8.76
CA PRO A 415 -29.37 28.67 8.95
C PRO A 415 -30.12 28.35 7.67
N SER A 416 -29.72 28.92 6.55
CA SER A 416 -30.45 28.82 5.28
C SER A 416 -29.59 28.46 4.07
N ALA A 417 -28.31 28.14 4.25
CA ALA A 417 -27.44 27.77 3.13
C ALA A 417 -27.84 26.41 2.55
N THR A 418 -28.18 26.41 1.27
CA THR A 418 -28.39 25.23 0.45
C THR A 418 -27.80 25.49 -0.94
N VAL A 419 -27.52 24.42 -1.70
CA VAL A 419 -27.00 24.53 -3.06
C VAL A 419 -27.93 25.41 -3.93
N ASP A 420 -29.23 25.15 -3.90
CA ASP A 420 -30.20 25.87 -4.72
C ASP A 420 -30.29 27.36 -4.39
N LYS A 421 -30.29 27.70 -3.10
CA LYS A 421 -30.33 29.10 -2.66
C LYS A 421 -29.05 29.86 -3.02
N ILE A 422 -27.90 29.18 -3.00
CA ILE A 422 -26.62 29.78 -3.41
C ILE A 422 -26.62 30.00 -4.92
N LEU A 423 -27.02 29.00 -5.71
CA LEU A 423 -27.09 29.11 -7.17
C LEU A 423 -28.07 30.19 -7.63
N ASN A 424 -29.19 30.33 -6.94
CA ASN A 424 -30.22 31.33 -7.24
C ASN A 424 -29.92 32.72 -6.59
N GLN A 425 -28.75 32.92 -6.00
CA GLN A 425 -28.32 34.17 -5.34
C GLN A 425 -29.29 34.66 -4.25
N GLN A 426 -29.96 33.74 -3.57
CA GLN A 426 -30.94 34.01 -2.52
C GLN A 426 -30.32 34.19 -1.14
N ILE A 427 -29.00 34.07 -1.03
CA ILE A 427 -28.23 34.19 0.22
C ILE A 427 -27.20 35.29 0.07
N THR A 428 -27.14 36.13 1.08
CA THR A 428 -26.05 37.14 1.24
C THR A 428 -25.11 36.65 2.33
N PHE A 429 -23.81 36.70 2.05
CA PHE A 429 -22.77 36.28 3.00
C PHE A 429 -22.17 37.45 3.78
N GLU A 430 -22.76 38.64 3.70
CA GLU A 430 -22.21 39.86 4.33
C GLU A 430 -22.04 39.75 5.83
N LEU A 431 -22.96 39.10 6.53
CA LEU A 431 -22.90 38.85 7.97
C LEU A 431 -21.82 37.82 8.36
N TYR A 432 -21.27 37.07 7.38
CA TYR A 432 -20.35 35.97 7.60
C TYR A 432 -18.99 36.23 6.93
N LYS A 433 -18.57 37.50 6.81
CA LYS A 433 -17.32 37.90 6.12
C LYS A 433 -16.09 37.22 6.66
N ASP A 434 -16.07 36.94 7.99
CA ASP A 434 -14.94 36.36 8.69
C ASP A 434 -14.92 34.81 8.59
N ASN A 435 -15.96 34.23 8.00
CA ASN A 435 -16.10 32.78 7.86
C ASN A 435 -16.28 32.38 6.40
N ALA A 436 -15.83 31.18 6.07
CA ALA A 436 -16.18 30.51 4.83
C ALA A 436 -17.45 29.69 5.05
N VAL A 437 -18.46 29.90 4.21
CA VAL A 437 -19.74 29.19 4.28
C VAL A 437 -19.84 28.18 3.15
N CYS A 438 -20.04 26.93 3.47
CA CYS A 438 -20.24 25.85 2.51
C CYS A 438 -21.72 25.66 2.16
N ALA A 439 -21.98 25.01 1.03
CA ALA A 439 -23.34 24.80 0.51
C ALA A 439 -24.24 23.96 1.43
N ASN A 440 -23.65 23.16 2.32
CA ASN A 440 -24.37 22.39 3.35
C ASN A 440 -24.58 23.16 4.66
N GLY A 441 -24.27 24.45 4.68
CA GLY A 441 -24.37 25.31 5.84
C GLY A 441 -23.18 25.22 6.81
N ALA A 442 -22.21 24.34 6.62
CA ALA A 442 -21.01 24.32 7.46
C ALA A 442 -20.20 25.61 7.29
N MET A 443 -19.69 26.12 8.39
CA MET A 443 -18.91 27.36 8.42
C MET A 443 -17.51 27.09 8.97
N TYR A 444 -16.51 27.68 8.33
CA TYR A 444 -15.11 27.59 8.73
C TYR A 444 -14.54 28.97 8.97
N ARG A 445 -13.88 29.16 10.10
CA ARG A 445 -13.22 30.43 10.43
C ARG A 445 -12.03 30.72 9.50
N LYS A 446 -11.78 31.99 9.24
CA LYS A 446 -10.68 32.45 8.35
C LYS A 446 -9.53 33.15 9.07
N ASP A 447 -9.70 33.46 10.33
CA ASP A 447 -8.69 34.16 11.15
C ASP A 447 -7.47 33.31 11.48
N VAL A 448 -7.62 31.97 11.44
CA VAL A 448 -6.55 30.99 11.64
C VAL A 448 -6.51 30.06 10.46
N ARG A 449 -5.32 29.80 9.91
CA ARG A 449 -5.15 28.80 8.84
C ARG A 449 -5.22 27.39 9.40
N GLY A 450 -6.12 26.57 8.88
CA GLY A 450 -6.25 25.18 9.27
C GLY A 450 -5.07 24.32 8.81
N PHE A 451 -4.77 23.24 9.53
CA PHE A 451 -3.64 22.38 9.19
C PHE A 451 -3.87 21.59 7.88
N LEU A 452 -5.11 21.18 7.56
CA LEU A 452 -5.41 20.48 6.30
C LEU A 452 -5.18 21.40 5.09
N PRO A 453 -5.71 22.65 5.04
CA PRO A 453 -5.37 23.60 4.01
C PRO A 453 -3.87 23.84 3.84
N GLU A 454 -3.13 23.96 4.94
CA GLU A 454 -1.68 24.16 4.91
C GLU A 454 -0.95 22.94 4.33
N LEU A 455 -1.36 21.74 4.74
CA LEU A 455 -0.83 20.48 4.22
C LEU A 455 -1.15 20.30 2.73
N MET A 456 -2.39 20.61 2.30
CA MET A 456 -2.78 20.56 0.89
C MET A 456 -1.96 21.55 0.04
N GLU A 457 -1.75 22.75 0.53
CA GLU A 457 -0.94 23.75 -0.16
C GLU A 457 0.50 23.28 -0.35
N LYS A 458 1.10 22.68 0.68
CA LYS A 458 2.45 22.10 0.60
C LYS A 458 2.50 21.00 -0.46
N ILE A 459 1.62 20.01 -0.37
CA ILE A 459 1.59 18.86 -1.31
C ILE A 459 1.34 19.34 -2.74
N TYR A 460 0.47 20.32 -2.95
CA TYR A 460 0.21 20.87 -4.27
C TYR A 460 1.44 21.61 -4.85
N LYS A 461 2.16 22.38 -4.03
CA LYS A 461 3.41 23.03 -4.42
C LYS A 461 4.47 21.98 -4.81
N ASP A 462 4.66 20.97 -3.97
CA ASP A 462 5.60 19.88 -4.23
C ASP A 462 5.24 19.15 -5.54
N ARG A 463 3.97 18.78 -5.75
CA ARG A 463 3.49 18.21 -6.99
C ARG A 463 3.81 19.07 -8.21
N THR A 464 3.64 20.38 -8.10
CA THR A 464 3.90 21.30 -9.20
C THR A 464 5.38 21.34 -9.57
N VAL A 465 6.26 21.31 -8.56
CA VAL A 465 7.72 21.25 -8.76
C VAL A 465 8.11 19.95 -9.46
N TYR A 466 7.65 18.81 -8.95
CA TYR A 466 7.98 17.51 -9.54
C TYR A 466 7.38 17.32 -10.94
N LYS A 467 6.16 17.85 -11.19
CA LYS A 467 5.56 17.83 -12.53
C LYS A 467 6.43 18.60 -13.55
N LYS A 468 6.95 19.79 -13.16
CA LYS A 468 7.84 20.57 -14.01
C LYS A 468 9.14 19.81 -14.30
N LYS A 469 9.76 19.18 -13.30
CA LYS A 469 10.95 18.35 -13.47
C LYS A 469 10.69 17.16 -14.41
N MET A 470 9.56 16.48 -14.22
CA MET A 470 9.16 15.36 -15.08
C MET A 470 8.99 15.80 -16.56
N LEU A 471 8.32 16.94 -16.79
CA LEU A 471 8.13 17.45 -18.14
C LEU A 471 9.46 17.86 -18.80
N ALA A 472 10.37 18.47 -18.05
CA ALA A 472 11.70 18.82 -18.53
C ALA A 472 12.50 17.56 -18.91
N ALA A 473 12.52 16.54 -18.05
CA ALA A 473 13.18 15.27 -18.33
C ALA A 473 12.58 14.53 -19.54
N LYS A 474 11.24 14.57 -19.70
CA LYS A 474 10.59 14.00 -20.88
C LYS A 474 10.98 14.73 -22.16
N GLN A 475 11.08 16.06 -22.12
CA GLN A 475 11.53 16.82 -23.29
C GLN A 475 12.99 16.48 -23.64
N GLU A 476 13.87 16.41 -22.65
CA GLU A 476 15.27 16.03 -22.86
C GLU A 476 15.38 14.63 -23.48
N LEU A 477 14.55 13.66 -23.05
CA LEU A 477 14.50 12.34 -23.64
C LEU A 477 14.11 12.40 -25.14
N VAL A 478 13.07 13.15 -25.48
CA VAL A 478 12.62 13.34 -26.86
C VAL A 478 13.74 13.96 -27.69
N ASP A 479 14.39 15.00 -27.20
CA ASP A 479 15.49 15.68 -27.90
C ASP A 479 16.67 14.72 -28.15
N ILE A 480 17.02 13.87 -27.20
CA ILE A 480 18.06 12.83 -27.33
C ILE A 480 17.65 11.78 -28.37
N GLU A 481 16.41 11.28 -28.31
CA GLU A 481 15.89 10.29 -29.25
C GLU A 481 15.92 10.85 -30.71
N GLU A 482 15.54 12.10 -30.92
CA GLU A 482 15.60 12.78 -32.20
C GLU A 482 17.04 12.92 -32.68
N GLU A 483 17.98 13.28 -31.81
CA GLU A 483 19.38 13.37 -32.12
C GLU A 483 19.97 11.99 -32.52
N MET A 484 19.63 10.93 -31.78
CA MET A 484 20.05 9.56 -32.07
C MET A 484 19.53 9.10 -33.44
N LYS A 485 18.25 9.37 -33.74
CA LYS A 485 17.68 9.10 -35.09
C LYS A 485 18.40 9.86 -36.19
N SER A 486 18.71 11.14 -35.97
CA SER A 486 19.42 11.96 -36.94
C SER A 486 20.84 11.45 -37.24
N ARG A 487 21.45 10.79 -36.23
CA ARG A 487 22.80 10.15 -36.36
C ARG A 487 22.76 8.71 -36.84
N GLY A 488 21.56 8.13 -37.07
CA GLY A 488 21.39 6.74 -37.50
C GLY A 488 21.78 5.70 -36.46
N ILE A 489 21.64 6.06 -35.17
CA ILE A 489 21.91 5.19 -34.01
C ILE A 489 20.63 4.46 -33.54
N LEU A 490 19.45 5.03 -33.83
CA LEU A 490 18.12 4.49 -33.63
C LEU A 490 17.36 4.38 -34.93
#